data_2b06865580ed6e75b4bdc3bf38944da7
#
_entry.id   2b06865580ed6e75b4bdc3bf38944da7
#
_cell.length_a   1.000
_cell.length_b   1.000
_cell.length_c   1.000
_cell.angle_alpha   90.00
_cell.angle_beta   90.00
_cell.angle_gamma   90.00
#
_symmetry.space_group_name_H-M   'P 1'
#
loop_
_entity.id
_entity.type
_entity.pdbx_description
1 polymer ?
#
loop_
_entity_poly.entity_id
_entity_poly.type
_entity_poly.pdbx_seq_one_letter_code
_entity_poly.pdbx_strand_id
1 'polypeptide(L)'
;MQIKIFENEEFGRIRTVMIDNEPWFVLTDICKILKINNSRMVANRLDENELMSVKLTSGGQRRDMTVISESGLYAVILRSDKPHAKAFRKWVTSEVLPTIRRTGGYVADEEKFAETYLPFLDEPYKNLFKLQMIAINKLNERIRHDEPLVEFANQVGNSSNLIDINAMAKLARNMNIPIGRNRLFYWLRKPA
;
A
#
# COMPACT_ATOMS: atom_id res chain seq x y z
N MET A 1 6.42 23.07 21.27
CA MET A 1 6.06 21.98 20.38
C MET A 1 4.84 22.41 19.59
N GLN A 2 4.94 22.37 18.27
CA GLN A 2 3.87 22.82 17.38
C GLN A 2 3.07 21.60 16.95
N ILE A 3 1.75 21.62 17.20
CA ILE A 3 0.86 20.55 16.75
C ILE A 3 0.54 20.82 15.29
N LYS A 4 0.80 19.85 14.42
CA LYS A 4 0.27 19.83 13.05
C LYS A 4 -0.94 18.91 13.02
N ILE A 5 -2.00 19.34 12.35
CA ILE A 5 -3.19 18.50 12.14
C ILE A 5 -3.07 17.93 10.74
N PHE A 6 -2.98 16.59 10.66
CA PHE A 6 -3.09 15.89 9.40
C PHE A 6 -4.56 15.54 9.18
N GLU A 7 -5.14 16.03 8.11
CA GLU A 7 -6.55 15.79 7.78
C GLU A 7 -6.62 15.01 6.47
N ASN A 8 -7.29 13.89 6.52
CA ASN A 8 -7.56 13.06 5.35
C ASN A 8 -9.08 12.80 5.29
N GLU A 9 -9.67 12.94 4.11
CA GLU A 9 -11.11 12.80 3.93
C GLU A 9 -11.63 11.40 4.32
N GLU A 10 -10.83 10.37 4.12
CA GLU A 10 -11.19 8.98 4.41
C GLU A 10 -10.92 8.58 5.87
N PHE A 11 -9.81 9.07 6.45
CA PHE A 11 -9.36 8.67 7.80
C PHE A 11 -9.64 9.71 8.87
N GLY A 12 -10.05 10.93 8.50
CA GLY A 12 -10.34 12.01 9.43
C GLY A 12 -9.09 12.76 9.91
N ARG A 13 -9.17 13.32 11.13
CA ARG A 13 -8.14 14.22 11.71
C ARG A 13 -7.23 13.47 12.64
N ILE A 14 -5.91 13.58 12.42
CA ILE A 14 -4.87 13.07 13.30
C ILE A 14 -3.97 14.24 13.74
N ARG A 15 -3.85 14.44 15.04
CA ARG A 15 -2.89 15.38 15.59
C ARG A 15 -1.51 14.76 15.55
N THR A 16 -0.56 15.50 14.99
CA THR A 16 0.82 15.10 14.82
C THR A 16 1.74 16.11 15.47
N VAL A 17 2.82 15.67 16.07
CA VAL A 17 3.85 16.48 16.70
C VAL A 17 5.20 16.12 16.07
N MET A 18 6.00 17.12 15.75
CA MET A 18 7.38 16.89 15.31
C MET A 18 8.29 16.82 16.54
N ILE A 19 9.01 15.72 16.70
CA ILE A 19 10.02 15.50 17.74
C ILE A 19 11.28 15.01 17.03
N ASP A 20 12.39 15.70 17.21
CA ASP A 20 13.68 15.39 16.55
C ASP A 20 13.57 15.23 15.04
N ASN A 21 12.76 16.07 14.42
CA ASN A 21 12.43 16.06 12.98
C ASN A 21 11.64 14.82 12.49
N GLU A 22 11.13 14.00 13.40
CA GLU A 22 10.29 12.85 13.10
C GLU A 22 8.83 13.11 13.49
N PRO A 23 7.83 12.60 12.73
CA PRO A 23 6.43 12.75 13.05
C PRO A 23 6.00 11.77 14.15
N TRP A 24 5.35 12.28 15.18
CA TRP A 24 4.72 11.51 16.25
C TRP A 24 3.22 11.74 16.26
N PHE A 25 2.44 10.71 16.41
CA PHE A 25 1.00 10.69 16.22
C PHE A 25 0.26 10.51 17.54
N VAL A 26 -0.81 11.27 17.79
CA VAL A 26 -1.61 11.13 19.01
C VAL A 26 -2.37 9.80 18.99
N LEU A 27 -2.03 8.88 19.89
CA LEU A 27 -2.57 7.51 19.94
C LEU A 27 -4.10 7.48 20.03
N THR A 28 -4.70 8.39 20.80
CA THR A 28 -6.16 8.43 20.96
C THR A 28 -6.89 8.78 19.67
N ASP A 29 -6.27 9.56 18.77
CA ASP A 29 -6.88 9.91 17.48
C ASP A 29 -6.84 8.70 16.54
N ILE A 30 -5.74 7.97 16.51
CA ILE A 30 -5.59 6.72 15.75
C ILE A 30 -6.58 5.68 16.24
N CYS A 31 -6.70 5.51 17.57
CA CYS A 31 -7.67 4.58 18.13
C CYS A 31 -9.12 4.93 17.76
N LYS A 32 -9.47 6.22 17.69
CA LYS A 32 -10.80 6.66 17.23
C LYS A 32 -11.06 6.27 15.78
N ILE A 33 -10.11 6.55 14.88
CA ILE A 33 -10.20 6.21 13.46
C ILE A 33 -10.34 4.70 13.27
N LEU A 34 -9.54 3.92 13.97
CA LEU A 34 -9.59 2.46 13.92
C LEU A 34 -10.75 1.87 14.75
N LYS A 35 -11.59 2.71 15.38
CA LYS A 35 -12.70 2.28 16.26
C LYS A 35 -12.22 1.31 17.34
N ILE A 36 -11.08 1.60 17.96
CA ILE A 36 -10.49 0.86 19.08
C ILE A 36 -10.86 1.59 20.38
N ASN A 37 -11.61 0.96 21.25
CA ASN A 37 -12.13 1.60 22.45
C ASN A 37 -11.10 1.77 23.57
N ASN A 38 -10.05 0.95 23.60
CA ASN A 38 -9.06 0.92 24.67
C ASN A 38 -7.66 1.28 24.18
N SER A 39 -7.33 2.58 24.20
CA SER A 39 -5.99 3.07 23.80
C SER A 39 -4.88 2.64 24.75
N ARG A 40 -5.18 2.42 26.05
CA ARG A 40 -4.21 1.93 27.04
C ARG A 40 -3.74 0.51 26.70
N MET A 41 -4.67 -0.36 26.28
CA MET A 41 -4.32 -1.72 25.84
C MET A 41 -3.45 -1.70 24.57
N VAL A 42 -3.68 -0.74 23.69
CA VAL A 42 -2.84 -0.56 22.50
C VAL A 42 -1.44 -0.09 22.90
N ALA A 43 -1.35 0.91 23.79
CA ALA A 43 -0.06 1.41 24.29
C ALA A 43 0.79 0.29 24.92
N ASN A 44 0.17 -0.59 25.74
CA ASN A 44 0.88 -1.69 26.39
C ASN A 44 1.44 -2.77 25.44
N ARG A 45 1.09 -2.70 24.14
CA ARG A 45 1.55 -3.65 23.11
C ARG A 45 2.65 -3.06 22.22
N LEU A 46 2.97 -1.81 22.42
CA LEU A 46 4.02 -1.09 21.70
C LEU A 46 5.31 -1.14 22.53
N ASP A 47 6.44 -1.08 21.85
CA ASP A 47 7.73 -1.03 22.48
C ASP A 47 7.96 0.36 23.12
N GLU A 48 8.84 0.44 24.12
CA GLU A 48 9.09 1.67 24.86
C GLU A 48 9.58 2.83 23.96
N ASN A 49 10.32 2.52 22.91
CA ASN A 49 10.80 3.49 21.92
C ASN A 49 9.71 3.93 20.92
N GLU A 50 8.58 3.25 20.88
CA GLU A 50 7.45 3.56 19.98
C GLU A 50 6.43 4.48 20.61
N LEU A 51 6.50 4.75 21.91
CA LEU A 51 5.53 5.58 22.62
C LEU A 51 6.20 6.59 23.55
N MET A 52 5.58 7.75 23.65
CA MET A 52 6.03 8.84 24.52
C MET A 52 4.85 9.62 25.07
N SER A 53 5.00 10.17 26.29
CA SER A 53 4.03 11.11 26.86
C SER A 53 4.50 12.55 26.62
N VAL A 54 3.66 13.35 25.98
CA VAL A 54 3.96 14.76 25.69
C VAL A 54 2.86 15.67 26.19
N LYS A 55 3.21 16.87 26.66
CA LYS A 55 2.25 17.89 27.06
C LYS A 55 1.79 18.71 25.86
N LEU A 56 0.55 18.50 25.45
CA LEU A 56 -0.06 19.20 24.32
C LEU A 56 -1.19 20.11 24.78
N THR A 57 -1.32 21.27 24.13
CA THR A 57 -2.46 22.16 24.33
C THR A 57 -3.61 21.73 23.44
N SER A 58 -4.72 21.33 24.04
CA SER A 58 -5.94 20.96 23.32
C SER A 58 -7.15 21.62 23.97
N GLY A 59 -7.90 22.40 23.18
CA GLY A 59 -9.04 23.16 23.72
C GLY A 59 -8.65 24.19 24.77
N GLY A 60 -7.49 24.82 24.65
CA GLY A 60 -6.99 25.82 25.61
C GLY A 60 -6.39 25.26 26.91
N GLN A 61 -6.39 23.95 27.11
CA GLN A 61 -5.80 23.29 28.28
C GLN A 61 -4.59 22.44 27.90
N ARG A 62 -3.55 22.49 28.74
CA ARG A 62 -2.40 21.59 28.65
C ARG A 62 -2.73 20.25 29.25
N ARG A 63 -2.61 19.18 28.47
CA ARG A 63 -2.87 17.82 28.91
C ARG A 63 -1.73 16.91 28.48
N ASP A 64 -1.41 15.92 29.32
CA ASP A 64 -0.51 14.85 28.93
C ASP A 64 -1.23 13.93 27.92
N MET A 65 -0.60 13.74 26.77
CA MET A 65 -1.11 12.88 25.70
C MET A 65 -0.05 11.87 25.30
N THR A 66 -0.47 10.63 25.14
CA THR A 66 0.39 9.59 24.58
C THR A 66 0.47 9.78 23.07
N VAL A 67 1.68 9.89 22.57
CA VAL A 67 1.99 9.90 21.13
C VAL A 67 2.79 8.66 20.79
N ILE A 68 2.66 8.22 19.55
CA ILE A 68 3.39 7.06 19.02
C ILE A 68 4.21 7.46 17.81
N SER A 69 5.34 6.81 17.64
CA SER A 69 6.23 6.96 16.47
C SER A 69 5.56 6.44 15.20
N GLU A 70 6.18 6.63 14.06
CA GLU A 70 5.73 6.08 12.80
C GLU A 70 5.75 4.53 12.80
N SER A 71 6.78 3.91 13.40
CA SER A 71 6.82 2.45 13.57
C SER A 71 5.68 1.95 14.44
N GLY A 72 5.39 2.64 15.56
CA GLY A 72 4.26 2.34 16.43
C GLY A 72 2.92 2.49 15.72
N LEU A 73 2.75 3.51 14.86
CA LEU A 73 1.57 3.67 14.01
C LEU A 73 1.38 2.45 13.09
N TYR A 74 2.42 2.03 12.39
CA TYR A 74 2.35 0.84 11.54
C TYR A 74 2.06 -0.43 12.33
N ALA A 75 2.67 -0.61 13.52
CA ALA A 75 2.39 -1.74 14.39
C ALA A 75 0.91 -1.80 14.80
N VAL A 76 0.29 -0.66 15.13
CA VAL A 76 -1.14 -0.58 15.47
C VAL A 76 -2.02 -0.91 14.27
N ILE A 77 -1.73 -0.36 13.09
CA ILE A 77 -2.53 -0.59 11.88
C ILE A 77 -2.42 -2.05 11.44
N LEU A 78 -1.21 -2.61 11.37
CA LEU A 78 -0.99 -3.97 10.89
C LEU A 78 -1.61 -5.04 11.79
N ARG A 79 -1.75 -4.76 13.10
CA ARG A 79 -2.41 -5.65 14.07
C ARG A 79 -3.92 -5.47 14.15
N SER A 80 -4.47 -4.42 13.54
CA SER A 80 -5.91 -4.10 13.62
C SER A 80 -6.72 -4.96 12.65
N ASP A 81 -7.86 -5.47 13.13
CA ASP A 81 -8.83 -6.22 12.32
C ASP A 81 -9.91 -5.34 11.68
N LYS A 82 -9.84 -4.04 11.86
CA LYS A 82 -10.79 -3.10 11.30
C LYS A 82 -10.69 -3.02 9.77
N PRO A 83 -11.80 -2.77 9.05
CA PRO A 83 -11.82 -2.81 7.58
C PRO A 83 -10.77 -1.91 6.93
N HIS A 84 -10.64 -0.67 7.36
CA HIS A 84 -9.63 0.28 6.84
C HIS A 84 -8.19 -0.21 7.09
N ALA A 85 -7.92 -0.74 8.29
CA ALA A 85 -6.60 -1.31 8.59
C ALA A 85 -6.29 -2.55 7.74
N LYS A 86 -7.30 -3.40 7.47
CA LYS A 86 -7.13 -4.55 6.57
C LYS A 86 -6.80 -4.14 5.15
N ALA A 87 -7.46 -3.09 4.63
CA ALA A 87 -7.18 -2.54 3.31
C ALA A 87 -5.74 -2.01 3.22
N PHE A 88 -5.31 -1.20 4.20
CA PHE A 88 -3.95 -0.70 4.29
C PHE A 88 -2.92 -1.84 4.38
N ARG A 89 -3.15 -2.80 5.28
CA ARG A 89 -2.27 -3.98 5.42
C ARG A 89 -2.14 -4.74 4.11
N LYS A 90 -3.26 -5.00 3.42
CA LYS A 90 -3.26 -5.68 2.12
C LYS A 90 -2.43 -4.90 1.10
N TRP A 91 -2.64 -3.60 0.99
CA TRP A 91 -1.88 -2.74 0.08
C TRP A 91 -0.37 -2.78 0.38
N VAL A 92 0.03 -2.57 1.64
CA VAL A 92 1.44 -2.60 2.04
C VAL A 92 2.08 -3.96 1.74
N THR A 93 1.41 -5.07 2.06
CA THR A 93 1.99 -6.41 1.92
C THR A 93 1.93 -6.97 0.51
N SER A 94 0.95 -6.57 -0.31
CA SER A 94 0.80 -7.07 -1.68
C SER A 94 1.41 -6.16 -2.74
N GLU A 95 1.66 -4.90 -2.42
CA GLU A 95 2.16 -3.93 -3.39
C GLU A 95 3.44 -3.24 -2.96
N VAL A 96 3.41 -2.50 -1.82
CA VAL A 96 4.53 -1.65 -1.40
C VAL A 96 5.78 -2.49 -1.10
N LEU A 97 5.70 -3.41 -0.15
CA LEU A 97 6.85 -4.23 0.25
C LEU A 97 7.38 -5.12 -0.88
N PRO A 98 6.54 -5.82 -1.67
CA PRO A 98 7.04 -6.57 -2.82
C PRO A 98 7.70 -5.68 -3.88
N THR A 99 7.20 -4.47 -4.10
CA THR A 99 7.80 -3.52 -5.04
C THR A 99 9.17 -3.07 -4.53
N ILE A 100 9.29 -2.63 -3.28
CA ILE A 100 10.57 -2.26 -2.67
C ILE A 100 11.58 -3.40 -2.76
N ARG A 101 11.17 -4.63 -2.44
CA ARG A 101 12.05 -5.81 -2.51
C ARG A 101 12.57 -6.09 -3.93
N ARG A 102 11.74 -5.87 -4.96
CA ARG A 102 12.10 -6.13 -6.36
C ARG A 102 12.91 -5.02 -7.00
N THR A 103 12.59 -3.77 -6.70
CA THR A 103 13.11 -2.59 -7.41
C THR A 103 14.03 -1.72 -6.56
N GLY A 104 14.10 -1.96 -5.25
CA GLY A 104 14.84 -1.12 -4.30
C GLY A 104 14.09 0.12 -3.81
N GLY A 105 12.90 0.43 -4.36
CA GLY A 105 12.12 1.59 -3.95
C GLY A 105 10.63 1.50 -4.31
N TYR A 106 9.84 2.39 -3.72
CA TYR A 106 8.43 2.59 -4.06
C TYR A 106 8.18 4.09 -4.24
N VAL A 107 7.76 4.49 -5.43
CA VAL A 107 7.43 5.87 -5.77
C VAL A 107 5.94 5.93 -6.06
N ALA A 108 5.17 6.51 -5.14
CA ALA A 108 3.72 6.69 -5.28
C ALA A 108 3.38 7.99 -6.02
N ASP A 109 4.26 8.98 -5.95
CA ASP A 109 4.11 10.32 -6.53
C ASP A 109 5.47 10.76 -7.10
N GLU A 110 5.58 10.72 -8.42
CA GLU A 110 6.82 11.01 -9.13
C GLU A 110 7.23 12.49 -9.03
N GLU A 111 6.25 13.39 -8.95
CA GLU A 111 6.48 14.83 -8.82
C GLU A 111 7.07 15.16 -7.45
N LYS A 112 6.42 14.71 -6.41
CA LYS A 112 6.89 14.89 -5.03
C LYS A 112 8.24 14.23 -4.79
N PHE A 113 8.47 13.06 -5.37
CA PHE A 113 9.76 12.38 -5.30
C PHE A 113 10.87 13.21 -5.96
N ALA A 114 10.64 13.71 -7.17
CA ALA A 114 11.61 14.51 -7.90
C ALA A 114 11.94 15.83 -7.16
N GLU A 115 10.95 16.51 -6.59
CA GLU A 115 11.14 17.72 -5.80
C GLU A 115 11.92 17.47 -4.51
N THR A 116 11.65 16.36 -3.84
CA THR A 116 12.24 16.05 -2.53
C THR A 116 13.66 15.51 -2.64
N TYR A 117 13.89 14.57 -3.56
CA TYR A 117 15.14 13.81 -3.63
C TYR A 117 16.07 14.24 -4.77
N LEU A 118 15.55 14.99 -5.75
CA LEU A 118 16.31 15.46 -6.90
C LEU A 118 16.27 16.99 -7.04
N PRO A 119 16.34 17.78 -5.93
CA PRO A 119 16.24 19.24 -6.00
C PRO A 119 17.39 19.87 -6.78
N PHE A 120 18.53 19.16 -6.89
CA PHE A 120 19.74 19.60 -7.59
C PHE A 120 19.68 19.40 -9.11
N LEU A 121 18.66 18.72 -9.64
CA LEU A 121 18.48 18.55 -11.08
C LEU A 121 17.71 19.74 -11.69
N ASP A 122 18.12 20.15 -12.89
CA ASP A 122 17.37 21.11 -13.69
C ASP A 122 16.03 20.55 -14.16
N GLU A 123 15.05 21.42 -14.42
CA GLU A 123 13.68 21.02 -14.82
C GLU A 123 13.59 20.04 -16.00
N PRO A 124 14.42 20.15 -17.08
CA PRO A 124 14.39 19.15 -18.17
C PRO A 124 14.70 17.73 -17.68
N TYR A 125 15.65 17.57 -16.76
CA TYR A 125 16.04 16.28 -16.23
C TYR A 125 15.00 15.73 -15.24
N LYS A 126 14.39 16.60 -14.42
CA LYS A 126 13.26 16.21 -13.56
C LYS A 126 12.07 15.72 -14.38
N ASN A 127 11.76 16.43 -15.47
CA ASN A 127 10.68 16.02 -16.38
C ASN A 127 10.98 14.68 -17.08
N LEU A 128 12.22 14.46 -17.48
CA LEU A 128 12.64 13.16 -18.05
C LEU A 128 12.48 12.04 -17.03
N PHE A 129 12.90 12.26 -15.79
CA PHE A 129 12.71 11.29 -14.68
C PHE A 129 11.23 10.97 -14.46
N LYS A 130 10.37 11.99 -14.36
CA LYS A 130 8.92 11.84 -14.21
C LYS A 130 8.33 10.98 -15.34
N LEU A 131 8.69 11.26 -16.59
CA LEU A 131 8.23 10.49 -17.76
C LEU A 131 8.68 9.02 -17.70
N GLN A 132 9.92 8.77 -17.29
CA GLN A 132 10.44 7.41 -17.12
C GLN A 132 9.66 6.66 -16.04
N MET A 133 9.39 7.29 -14.90
CA MET A 133 8.61 6.67 -13.82
C MET A 133 7.18 6.35 -14.25
N ILE A 134 6.51 7.27 -14.95
CA ILE A 134 5.18 7.03 -15.53
C ILE A 134 5.19 5.83 -16.48
N ALA A 135 6.21 5.74 -17.34
CA ALA A 135 6.36 4.61 -18.26
C ALA A 135 6.56 3.29 -17.50
N ILE A 136 7.41 3.28 -16.48
CA ILE A 136 7.66 2.11 -15.62
C ILE A 136 6.36 1.68 -14.92
N ASN A 137 5.61 2.61 -14.36
CA ASN A 137 4.34 2.31 -13.69
C ASN A 137 3.32 1.69 -14.65
N LYS A 138 3.17 2.26 -15.86
CA LYS A 138 2.29 1.68 -16.90
C LYS A 138 2.73 0.28 -17.35
N LEU A 139 4.03 0.05 -17.49
CA LEU A 139 4.57 -1.27 -17.81
C LEU A 139 4.30 -2.28 -16.69
N ASN A 140 4.48 -1.88 -15.44
CA ASN A 140 4.19 -2.72 -14.29
C ASN A 140 2.70 -3.07 -14.18
N GLU A 141 1.79 -2.12 -14.46
CA GLU A 141 0.35 -2.38 -14.54
C GLU A 141 0.02 -3.40 -15.63
N ARG A 142 0.64 -3.26 -16.81
CA ARG A 142 0.46 -4.21 -17.91
C ARG A 142 0.97 -5.59 -17.55
N ILE A 143 2.16 -5.69 -16.95
CA ILE A 143 2.72 -6.97 -16.49
C ILE A 143 1.76 -7.64 -15.49
N ARG A 144 1.23 -6.90 -14.51
CA ARG A 144 0.24 -7.44 -13.54
C ARG A 144 -1.04 -7.93 -14.22
N HIS A 145 -1.50 -7.19 -15.23
CA HIS A 145 -2.68 -7.58 -16.00
C HIS A 145 -2.43 -8.86 -16.80
N ASP A 146 -1.25 -8.99 -17.39
CA ASP A 146 -0.90 -10.10 -18.28
C ASP A 146 -0.37 -11.34 -17.52
N GLU A 147 0.11 -11.17 -16.27
CA GLU A 147 0.66 -12.26 -15.43
C GLU A 147 -0.27 -13.49 -15.32
N PRO A 148 -1.59 -13.36 -15.06
CA PRO A 148 -2.49 -14.50 -15.03
C PRO A 148 -2.58 -15.23 -16.38
N LEU A 149 -2.49 -14.49 -17.49
CA LEU A 149 -2.53 -15.06 -18.85
C LEU A 149 -1.28 -15.85 -19.16
N VAL A 150 -0.11 -15.31 -18.79
CA VAL A 150 1.20 -15.96 -18.95
C VAL A 150 1.28 -17.21 -18.08
N GLU A 151 0.81 -17.13 -16.82
CA GLU A 151 0.79 -18.28 -15.91
C GLU A 151 -0.13 -19.39 -16.44
N PHE A 152 -1.31 -19.02 -16.96
CA PHE A 152 -2.21 -19.95 -17.63
C PHE A 152 -1.53 -20.61 -18.85
N ALA A 153 -0.90 -19.83 -19.72
CA ALA A 153 -0.21 -20.35 -20.90
C ALA A 153 0.92 -21.32 -20.52
N ASN A 154 1.68 -21.01 -19.47
CA ASN A 154 2.76 -21.87 -18.97
C ASN A 154 2.21 -23.17 -18.38
N GLN A 155 1.09 -23.15 -17.64
CA GLN A 155 0.47 -24.37 -17.11
C GLN A 155 -0.05 -25.28 -18.23
N VAL A 156 -0.64 -24.69 -19.27
CA VAL A 156 -1.12 -25.43 -20.44
C VAL A 156 0.05 -26.00 -21.25
N GLY A 157 1.09 -25.18 -21.50
CA GLY A 157 2.27 -25.59 -22.27
C GLY A 157 3.12 -26.65 -21.59
N ASN A 158 3.18 -26.67 -20.26
CA ASN A 158 3.93 -27.64 -19.47
C ASN A 158 3.13 -28.91 -19.13
N SER A 159 1.85 -29.00 -19.51
CA SER A 159 1.05 -30.19 -19.29
C SER A 159 1.49 -31.31 -20.22
N SER A 160 1.94 -32.43 -19.67
CA SER A 160 2.31 -33.64 -20.43
C SER A 160 1.12 -34.40 -20.98
N ASN A 161 -0.10 -34.06 -20.58
CA ASN A 161 -1.34 -34.69 -21.01
C ASN A 161 -2.20 -33.74 -21.82
N LEU A 162 -2.93 -34.28 -22.82
CA LEU A 162 -3.93 -33.54 -23.56
C LEU A 162 -5.01 -33.00 -22.61
N ILE A 163 -5.08 -31.68 -22.49
CA ILE A 163 -6.11 -31.02 -21.69
C ILE A 163 -7.32 -30.77 -22.58
N ASP A 164 -8.46 -31.33 -22.20
CA ASP A 164 -9.75 -31.02 -22.82
C ASP A 164 -10.11 -29.53 -22.68
N ILE A 165 -10.78 -28.97 -23.69
CA ILE A 165 -11.20 -27.57 -23.74
C ILE A 165 -12.05 -27.18 -22.51
N ASN A 166 -12.82 -28.09 -21.94
CA ASN A 166 -13.56 -27.85 -20.70
C ASN A 166 -12.64 -27.70 -19.50
N ALA A 167 -11.65 -28.59 -19.40
CA ALA A 167 -10.64 -28.53 -18.33
C ALA A 167 -9.82 -27.25 -18.43
N MET A 168 -9.42 -26.86 -19.65
CA MET A 168 -8.72 -25.61 -19.94
C MET A 168 -9.55 -24.39 -19.59
N ALA A 169 -10.87 -24.36 -19.91
CA ALA A 169 -11.76 -23.27 -19.54
C ALA A 169 -11.99 -23.19 -18.02
N LYS A 170 -12.01 -24.33 -17.30
CA LYS A 170 -12.07 -24.34 -15.83
C LYS A 170 -10.77 -23.80 -15.22
N LEU A 171 -9.62 -24.20 -15.75
CA LEU A 171 -8.30 -23.72 -15.30
C LEU A 171 -8.22 -22.19 -15.46
N ALA A 172 -8.57 -21.68 -16.63
CA ALA A 172 -8.60 -20.23 -16.92
C ALA A 172 -9.50 -19.48 -15.92
N ARG A 173 -10.67 -20.04 -15.61
CA ARG A 173 -11.61 -19.42 -14.64
C ARG A 173 -11.03 -19.41 -13.22
N ASN A 174 -10.34 -20.47 -12.81
CA ASN A 174 -9.69 -20.53 -11.50
C ASN A 174 -8.56 -19.49 -11.35
N MET A 175 -8.00 -19.05 -12.47
CA MET A 175 -6.98 -17.99 -12.54
C MET A 175 -7.59 -16.61 -12.83
N ASN A 176 -8.89 -16.43 -12.59
CA ASN A 176 -9.64 -15.19 -12.83
C ASN A 176 -9.63 -14.69 -14.30
N ILE A 177 -9.37 -15.58 -15.26
CA ILE A 177 -9.49 -15.27 -16.68
C ILE A 177 -10.94 -15.58 -17.11
N PRO A 178 -11.77 -14.57 -17.44
CA PRO A 178 -13.19 -14.74 -17.71
C PRO A 178 -13.45 -15.30 -19.12
N ILE A 179 -12.95 -16.52 -19.39
CA ILE A 179 -13.15 -17.19 -20.66
C ILE A 179 -13.97 -18.46 -20.47
N GLY A 180 -15.07 -18.60 -21.22
CA GLY A 180 -15.88 -19.80 -21.25
C GLY A 180 -15.44 -20.75 -22.37
N ARG A 181 -15.86 -22.05 -22.26
CA ARG A 181 -15.55 -23.11 -23.24
C ARG A 181 -15.71 -22.67 -24.71
N ASN A 182 -16.84 -22.09 -25.07
CA ASN A 182 -17.14 -21.69 -26.44
C ASN A 182 -16.24 -20.56 -26.93
N ARG A 183 -15.96 -19.56 -26.09
CA ARG A 183 -15.04 -18.47 -26.40
C ARG A 183 -13.62 -18.97 -26.58
N LEU A 184 -13.15 -19.87 -25.70
CA LEU A 184 -11.83 -20.49 -25.79
C LEU A 184 -11.71 -21.31 -27.08
N PHE A 185 -12.71 -22.09 -27.43
CA PHE A 185 -12.75 -22.86 -28.66
C PHE A 185 -12.68 -21.98 -29.91
N TYR A 186 -13.42 -20.87 -29.98
CA TYR A 186 -13.35 -19.93 -31.10
C TYR A 186 -12.00 -19.22 -31.18
N TRP A 187 -11.42 -18.89 -30.04
CA TRP A 187 -10.13 -18.23 -29.98
C TRP A 187 -8.99 -19.13 -30.48
N LEU A 188 -8.98 -20.40 -30.09
CA LEU A 188 -7.99 -21.37 -30.53
C LEU A 188 -8.09 -21.73 -32.01
N ARG A 189 -9.23 -21.46 -32.65
CA ARG A 189 -9.46 -21.73 -34.08
C ARG A 189 -9.22 -20.53 -35.00
N LYS A 190 -8.98 -19.34 -34.45
CA LYS A 190 -8.62 -18.18 -35.30
C LYS A 190 -7.23 -18.44 -35.89
N PRO A 191 -7.10 -18.44 -37.24
CA PRO A 191 -5.79 -18.43 -37.85
C PRO A 191 -5.05 -17.16 -37.44
N ALA A 192 -3.72 -17.26 -37.25
CA ALA A 192 -2.84 -16.14 -36.93
C ALA A 192 -2.81 -15.13 -38.09
#